data_b327e1a0a8f16faaff834354751a0cc0
#
_entry.id   b327e1a0a8f16faaff834354751a0cc0
#
_cell.length_a   1.000
_cell.length_b   1.000
_cell.length_c   1.000
_cell.angle_alpha   90.00
_cell.angle_beta   90.00
_cell.angle_gamma   90.00
#
_symmetry.space_group_name_H-M   'P 1'
#
loop_
_entity.id
_entity.type
_entity.pdbx_description
1 polymer ?
#
loop_
_entity_poly.entity_id
_entity_poly.type
_entity_poly.pdbx_seq_one_letter_code
_entity_poly.pdbx_strand_id
1 'polypeptide(L)'
;MAYHAEHDPYFAITDNSDQYFVQHLQTHISSRQAKVYVAVIDRQIVGYIMAKIEQRPPIFVHRRFGMISDLAVSADVRRQGIGRLLTEHVLTWFKSRKIDRAELILLAANPLSTRFWEAMDFKLYCARLFREI
;
A
#
# COMPACT_ATOMS: atom_id res chain seq x y z
N MET A 1 -4.93 -3.96 -6.89
CA MET A 1 -4.68 -3.53 -8.27
C MET A 1 -5.96 -3.39 -9.10
N ALA A 2 -6.79 -4.43 -9.18
CA ALA A 2 -8.05 -4.37 -9.95
C ALA A 2 -8.98 -3.22 -9.55
N TYR A 3 -9.02 -2.87 -8.26
CA TYR A 3 -9.84 -1.77 -7.76
C TYR A 3 -9.46 -0.41 -8.37
N HIS A 4 -8.16 -0.16 -8.58
CA HIS A 4 -7.71 1.08 -9.22
C HIS A 4 -8.09 1.12 -10.70
N ALA A 5 -8.05 -0.01 -11.40
CA ALA A 5 -8.46 -0.09 -12.80
C ALA A 5 -9.96 0.21 -12.99
N GLU A 6 -10.80 -0.14 -12.01
CA GLU A 6 -12.23 0.18 -12.04
C GLU A 6 -12.50 1.68 -11.94
N HIS A 7 -11.62 2.44 -11.28
CA HIS A 7 -11.79 3.88 -11.07
C HIS A 7 -11.03 4.74 -12.07
N ASP A 8 -10.00 4.20 -12.73
CA ASP A 8 -9.22 4.92 -13.74
C ASP A 8 -8.76 3.96 -14.83
N PRO A 9 -9.29 4.08 -16.07
CA PRO A 9 -8.93 3.18 -17.18
C PRO A 9 -7.44 3.17 -17.54
N TYR A 10 -6.70 4.23 -17.21
CA TYR A 10 -5.27 4.29 -17.43
C TYR A 10 -4.52 3.17 -16.70
N PHE A 11 -5.04 2.73 -15.56
CA PHE A 11 -4.45 1.66 -14.75
C PHE A 11 -5.04 0.28 -15.06
N ALA A 12 -5.61 0.09 -16.24
CA ALA A 12 -6.05 -1.23 -16.67
C ALA A 12 -4.87 -2.22 -16.65
N ILE A 13 -5.14 -3.44 -16.17
CA ILE A 13 -4.11 -4.47 -15.99
C ILE A 13 -4.07 -5.42 -17.19
N THR A 14 -2.90 -6.04 -17.41
CA THR A 14 -2.70 -7.01 -18.49
C THR A 14 -3.30 -8.37 -18.15
N ASP A 15 -3.48 -9.23 -19.18
CA ASP A 15 -4.03 -10.58 -18.98
C ASP A 15 -3.16 -11.47 -18.09
N ASN A 16 -1.85 -11.20 -18.03
CA ASN A 16 -0.90 -11.95 -17.19
C ASN A 16 -0.51 -11.20 -15.91
N SER A 17 -1.36 -10.28 -15.46
CA SER A 17 -1.11 -9.48 -14.26
C SER A 17 -0.88 -10.31 -13.01
N ASP A 18 -1.54 -11.48 -12.89
CA ASP A 18 -1.39 -12.36 -11.73
C ASP A 18 0.05 -12.89 -11.60
N GLN A 19 0.71 -13.21 -12.70
CA GLN A 19 2.10 -13.66 -12.68
C GLN A 19 3.04 -12.54 -12.21
N TYR A 20 2.86 -11.33 -12.71
CA TYR A 20 3.64 -10.18 -12.28
C TYR A 20 3.41 -9.86 -10.81
N PHE A 21 2.17 -9.96 -10.34
CA PHE A 21 1.85 -9.75 -8.94
C PHE A 21 2.53 -10.77 -8.04
N VAL A 22 2.52 -12.05 -8.40
CA VAL A 22 3.21 -13.10 -7.63
C VAL A 22 4.70 -12.85 -7.56
N GLN A 23 5.34 -12.46 -8.67
CA GLN A 23 6.75 -12.12 -8.69
C GLN A 23 7.06 -10.93 -7.78
N HIS A 24 6.24 -9.89 -7.82
CA HIS A 24 6.37 -8.71 -6.98
C HIS A 24 6.25 -9.06 -5.50
N LEU A 25 5.28 -9.90 -5.16
CA LEU A 25 5.07 -10.39 -3.80
C LEU A 25 6.27 -11.19 -3.29
N GLN A 26 6.81 -12.08 -4.12
CA GLN A 26 8.01 -12.87 -3.77
C GLN A 26 9.21 -11.97 -3.52
N THR A 27 9.40 -10.94 -4.32
CA THR A 27 10.47 -9.96 -4.12
C THR A 27 10.34 -9.27 -2.76
N HIS A 28 9.13 -8.89 -2.38
CA HIS A 28 8.87 -8.26 -1.07
C HIS A 28 9.16 -9.21 0.08
N ILE A 29 8.69 -10.46 -0.01
CA ILE A 29 8.86 -11.47 1.06
C ILE A 29 10.33 -11.75 1.31
N SER A 30 11.17 -11.79 0.27
CA SER A 30 12.60 -12.11 0.39
C SER A 30 13.47 -10.91 0.76
N SER A 31 12.94 -9.70 0.76
CA SER A 31 13.71 -8.49 1.06
C SER A 31 13.67 -8.14 2.54
N ARG A 32 14.83 -7.77 3.11
CA ARG A 32 14.91 -7.24 4.48
C ARG A 32 14.34 -5.81 4.60
N GLN A 33 14.21 -5.09 3.49
CA GLN A 33 13.70 -3.73 3.45
C GLN A 33 12.21 -3.68 3.10
N ALA A 34 11.54 -4.82 3.06
CA ALA A 34 10.13 -4.91 2.75
C ALA A 34 9.40 -5.86 3.71
N LYS A 35 8.09 -5.71 3.77
CA LYS A 35 7.24 -6.52 4.64
C LYS A 35 5.90 -6.78 3.98
N VAL A 36 5.40 -7.98 4.15
CA VAL A 36 4.03 -8.35 3.77
C VAL A 36 3.34 -8.93 5.00
N TYR A 37 2.17 -8.39 5.30
CA TYR A 37 1.27 -9.00 6.28
C TYR A 37 0.02 -9.47 5.58
N VAL A 38 -0.53 -10.59 6.01
CA VAL A 38 -1.79 -11.12 5.50
C VAL A 38 -2.79 -11.27 6.63
N ALA A 39 -4.06 -11.04 6.33
CA ALA A 39 -5.17 -11.32 7.23
C ALA A 39 -5.82 -12.64 6.83
N VAL A 40 -6.02 -13.52 7.80
CA VAL A 40 -6.57 -14.86 7.57
C VAL A 40 -7.82 -15.04 8.43
N ILE A 41 -8.92 -15.47 7.82
CA ILE A 41 -10.15 -15.86 8.50
C ILE A 41 -10.53 -17.26 7.98
N ASP A 42 -10.78 -18.20 8.90
CA ASP A 42 -11.17 -19.58 8.57
C ASP A 42 -10.24 -20.21 7.53
N ARG A 43 -8.93 -20.06 7.72
CA ARG A 43 -7.85 -20.58 6.87
C ARG A 43 -7.81 -19.99 5.46
N GLN A 44 -8.53 -18.88 5.22
CA GLN A 44 -8.50 -18.18 3.94
C GLN A 44 -7.88 -16.81 4.11
N ILE A 45 -7.04 -16.42 3.15
CA ILE A 45 -6.48 -15.07 3.10
C ILE A 45 -7.57 -14.12 2.63
N VAL A 46 -7.92 -13.15 3.48
CA VAL A 46 -8.97 -12.17 3.20
C VAL A 46 -8.44 -10.77 3.00
N GLY A 47 -7.14 -10.56 3.19
CA GLY A 47 -6.52 -9.27 2.96
C GLY A 47 -5.01 -9.35 3.08
N TYR A 48 -4.34 -8.32 2.57
CA TYR A 48 -2.89 -8.19 2.69
C TYR A 48 -2.48 -6.73 2.63
N ILE A 49 -1.28 -6.46 3.12
CA ILE A 49 -0.62 -5.16 2.98
C ILE A 49 0.84 -5.39 2.65
N MET A 50 1.37 -4.59 1.73
CA MET A 50 2.78 -4.60 1.37
C MET A 50 3.40 -3.25 1.68
N ALA A 51 4.58 -3.27 2.25
CA ALA A 51 5.31 -2.08 2.61
C ALA A 51 6.80 -2.27 2.39
N LYS A 52 7.50 -1.17 2.21
CA LYS A 52 8.95 -1.17 2.03
C LYS A 52 9.57 0.08 2.64
N ILE A 53 10.85 -0.02 2.98
CA ILE A 53 11.65 1.12 3.42
C ILE A 53 12.39 1.66 2.20
N GLU A 54 12.25 2.95 1.95
CA GLU A 54 12.89 3.64 0.84
C GLU A 54 13.84 4.72 1.33
N GLN A 55 14.71 5.17 0.43
CA GLN A 55 15.65 6.24 0.71
C GLN A 55 15.50 7.35 -0.32
N ARG A 56 15.53 8.58 0.18
CA ARG A 56 15.63 9.77 -0.65
C ARG A 56 17.09 10.02 -1.05
N PRO A 57 17.34 10.84 -2.08
CA PRO A 57 18.70 11.24 -2.43
C PRO A 57 19.47 11.85 -1.26
N PRO A 58 20.82 11.77 -1.25
CA PRO A 58 21.65 12.25 -0.13
C PRO A 58 21.55 13.74 0.17
N ILE A 59 20.98 14.54 -0.70
CA ILE A 59 20.76 15.97 -0.47
C ILE A 59 19.71 16.25 0.59
N PHE A 60 18.88 15.26 0.95
CA PHE A 60 17.84 15.43 1.97
C PHE A 60 18.34 14.97 3.33
N VAL A 61 17.97 15.72 4.36
CA VAL A 61 18.32 15.40 5.76
C VAL A 61 17.57 14.12 6.20
N HIS A 62 16.27 14.06 5.93
CA HIS A 62 15.45 12.90 6.24
C HIS A 62 15.40 12.00 5.02
N ARG A 63 16.24 10.96 5.04
CA ARG A 63 16.43 10.10 3.86
C ARG A 63 15.56 8.85 3.85
N ARG A 64 15.39 8.23 5.01
CA ARG A 64 14.64 6.97 5.10
C ARG A 64 13.19 7.24 5.43
N PHE A 65 12.31 6.56 4.74
CA PHE A 65 10.87 6.62 5.02
C PHE A 65 10.23 5.29 4.65
N GLY A 66 9.04 5.04 5.20
CA GLY A 66 8.26 3.86 4.87
C GLY A 66 7.28 4.16 3.73
N MET A 67 7.19 3.25 2.77
CA MET A 67 6.20 3.31 1.69
C MET A 67 5.24 2.15 1.82
N ILE A 68 3.96 2.44 1.95
CA ILE A 68 2.90 1.43 1.82
C ILE A 68 2.60 1.28 0.34
N SER A 69 2.93 0.10 -0.20
CA SER A 69 2.87 -0.15 -1.64
C SER A 69 1.50 -0.62 -2.09
N ASP A 70 0.80 -1.38 -1.24
CA ASP A 70 -0.51 -1.92 -1.56
C ASP A 70 -1.25 -2.34 -0.30
N LEU A 71 -2.56 -2.21 -0.33
CA LEU A 71 -3.47 -2.72 0.70
C LEU A 71 -4.74 -3.20 0.00
N ALA A 72 -5.11 -4.44 0.26
CA ALA A 72 -6.34 -5.01 -0.27
C ALA A 72 -7.05 -5.85 0.80
N VAL A 73 -8.37 -5.74 0.84
CA VAL A 73 -9.23 -6.51 1.73
C VAL A 73 -10.42 -7.01 0.91
N SER A 74 -10.77 -8.28 1.07
CA SER A 74 -11.93 -8.88 0.39
C SER A 74 -13.21 -8.10 0.69
N ALA A 75 -14.05 -7.91 -0.32
CA ALA A 75 -15.27 -7.11 -0.20
C ALA A 75 -16.25 -7.66 0.86
N ASP A 76 -16.33 -8.97 1.00
CA ASP A 76 -17.23 -9.67 1.93
C ASP A 76 -16.84 -9.52 3.41
N VAL A 77 -15.61 -9.10 3.69
CA VAL A 77 -15.12 -8.87 5.05
C VAL A 77 -14.75 -7.41 5.32
N ARG A 78 -15.11 -6.49 4.44
CA ARG A 78 -14.90 -5.05 4.67
C ARG A 78 -15.74 -4.57 5.85
N ARG A 79 -15.33 -3.44 6.45
CA ARG A 79 -15.94 -2.83 7.62
C ARG A 79 -15.74 -3.60 8.92
N GLN A 80 -14.86 -4.60 8.94
CA GLN A 80 -14.49 -5.35 10.16
C GLN A 80 -13.16 -4.87 10.77
N GLY A 81 -12.60 -3.76 10.26
CA GLY A 81 -11.36 -3.21 10.78
C GLY A 81 -10.09 -3.93 10.32
N ILE A 82 -10.18 -4.80 9.31
CA ILE A 82 -9.03 -5.58 8.81
C ILE A 82 -7.98 -4.66 8.19
N GLY A 83 -8.39 -3.70 7.36
CA GLY A 83 -7.47 -2.75 6.75
C GLY A 83 -6.74 -1.91 7.80
N ARG A 84 -7.44 -1.47 8.83
CA ARG A 84 -6.84 -0.74 9.95
C ARG A 84 -5.81 -1.62 10.68
N LEU A 85 -6.17 -2.84 10.99
CA LEU A 85 -5.28 -3.76 11.70
C LEU A 85 -4.01 -4.05 10.91
N LEU A 86 -4.14 -4.32 9.60
CA LEU A 86 -3.00 -4.52 8.71
C LEU A 86 -2.09 -3.29 8.67
N THR A 87 -2.68 -2.11 8.56
CA THR A 87 -1.92 -0.84 8.55
C THR A 87 -1.19 -0.62 9.87
N GLU A 88 -1.84 -0.87 11.00
CA GLU A 88 -1.22 -0.75 12.32
C GLU A 88 0.00 -1.67 12.46
N HIS A 89 -0.07 -2.89 11.94
CA HIS A 89 1.07 -3.79 11.94
C HIS A 89 2.25 -3.24 11.12
N VAL A 90 1.98 -2.67 9.97
CA VAL A 90 3.03 -2.04 9.14
C VAL A 90 3.64 -0.83 9.85
N LEU A 91 2.82 0.02 10.45
CA LEU A 91 3.31 1.20 11.19
C LEU A 91 4.20 0.76 12.38
N THR A 92 3.82 -0.30 13.07
CA THR A 92 4.64 -0.87 14.14
C THR A 92 5.96 -1.41 13.61
N TRP A 93 5.94 -2.08 12.47
CA TRP A 93 7.16 -2.55 11.83
C TRP A 93 8.08 -1.39 11.43
N PHE A 94 7.53 -0.32 10.86
CA PHE A 94 8.32 0.88 10.55
C PHE A 94 8.99 1.43 11.80
N LYS A 95 8.25 1.56 12.90
CA LYS A 95 8.82 2.01 14.18
C LYS A 95 9.96 1.12 14.66
N SER A 96 9.81 -0.19 14.54
CA SER A 96 10.85 -1.15 14.93
C SER A 96 12.14 -0.97 14.13
N ARG A 97 12.05 -0.43 12.94
CA ARG A 97 13.16 -0.14 12.03
C ARG A 97 13.63 1.32 12.11
N LYS A 98 13.16 2.07 13.12
CA LYS A 98 13.48 3.48 13.34
C LYS A 98 13.02 4.38 12.18
N ILE A 99 11.92 4.02 11.55
CA ILE A 99 11.26 4.82 10.53
C ILE A 99 10.14 5.61 11.21
N ASP A 100 10.14 6.91 11.05
CA ASP A 100 9.19 7.82 11.70
C ASP A 100 8.22 8.49 10.73
N ARG A 101 8.27 8.13 9.44
CA ARG A 101 7.38 8.65 8.43
C ARG A 101 6.93 7.55 7.48
N ALA A 102 5.63 7.41 7.31
CA ALA A 102 5.00 6.51 6.34
C ALA A 102 4.35 7.33 5.24
N GLU A 103 4.52 6.89 4.00
CA GLU A 103 3.93 7.52 2.82
C GLU A 103 3.22 6.47 1.99
N LEU A 104 2.29 6.92 1.16
CA LEU A 104 1.64 6.11 0.14
C LEU A 104 1.19 6.99 -1.01
N ILE A 105 0.93 6.37 -2.16
CA ILE A 105 0.37 7.05 -3.32
C ILE A 105 -1.12 6.73 -3.37
N LEU A 106 -1.94 7.77 -3.41
CA LEU A 106 -3.39 7.68 -3.44
C LEU A 106 -3.92 8.16 -4.78
N LEU A 107 -4.76 7.35 -5.43
CA LEU A 107 -5.47 7.80 -6.63
C LEU A 107 -6.65 8.67 -6.21
N ALA A 108 -6.68 9.91 -6.71
CA ALA A 108 -7.70 10.89 -6.34
C ALA A 108 -9.12 10.44 -6.71
N ALA A 109 -9.27 9.59 -7.74
CA ALA A 109 -10.56 9.06 -8.19
C ALA A 109 -11.12 7.96 -7.27
N ASN A 110 -10.43 7.60 -6.19
CA ASN A 110 -10.84 6.52 -5.29
C ASN A 110 -11.29 7.08 -3.93
N PRO A 111 -12.61 7.42 -3.76
CA PRO A 111 -13.06 8.10 -2.55
C PRO A 111 -13.05 7.21 -1.29
N LEU A 112 -13.22 5.90 -1.43
CA LEU A 112 -13.16 4.99 -0.28
C LEU A 112 -11.76 4.90 0.30
N SER A 113 -10.75 4.82 -0.57
CA SER A 113 -9.35 4.86 -0.13
C SER A 113 -9.01 6.18 0.54
N THR A 114 -9.45 7.30 -0.01
CA THR A 114 -9.20 8.62 0.56
C THR A 114 -9.73 8.70 2.00
N ARG A 115 -10.97 8.30 2.23
CA ARG A 115 -11.59 8.31 3.56
C ARG A 115 -10.87 7.39 4.52
N PHE A 116 -10.47 6.19 4.06
CA PHE A 116 -9.76 5.24 4.90
C PHE A 116 -8.43 5.80 5.38
N TRP A 117 -7.62 6.34 4.47
CA TRP A 117 -6.30 6.85 4.84
C TRP A 117 -6.39 8.11 5.69
N GLU A 118 -7.36 8.99 5.44
CA GLU A 118 -7.62 10.14 6.31
C GLU A 118 -7.98 9.70 7.74
N ALA A 119 -8.80 8.66 7.87
CA ALA A 119 -9.16 8.09 9.17
C ALA A 119 -7.95 7.46 9.89
N MET A 120 -6.91 7.07 9.15
CA MET A 120 -5.64 6.58 9.68
C MET A 120 -4.61 7.70 9.88
N ASP A 121 -5.03 8.96 9.85
CA ASP A 121 -4.21 10.16 10.06
C ASP A 121 -3.19 10.42 8.93
N PHE A 122 -3.40 9.88 7.75
CA PHE A 122 -2.61 10.25 6.58
C PHE A 122 -3.13 11.55 5.99
N LYS A 123 -2.21 12.42 5.58
CA LYS A 123 -2.52 13.74 5.04
C LYS A 123 -1.89 13.90 3.66
N LEU A 124 -2.61 14.55 2.77
CA LEU A 124 -2.08 14.90 1.45
C LEU A 124 -0.93 15.91 1.60
N TYR A 125 0.22 15.63 1.00
CA TYR A 125 1.34 16.58 1.05
C TYR A 125 1.90 16.93 -0.34
N CYS A 126 1.65 16.11 -1.37
CA CYS A 126 2.04 16.44 -2.74
C CYS A 126 1.00 15.93 -3.71
N ALA A 127 1.03 16.47 -4.93
CA ALA A 127 0.14 16.05 -5.99
C ALA A 127 0.94 15.78 -7.26
N ARG A 128 0.56 14.76 -8.00
CA ARG A 128 1.08 14.46 -9.33
C ARG A 128 0.01 14.82 -10.34
N LEU A 129 0.38 15.65 -11.30
CA LEU A 129 -0.51 16.10 -12.36
C LEU A 129 -0.11 15.43 -13.67
N PHE A 130 -1.09 15.21 -14.54
CA PHE A 130 -0.83 14.70 -15.88
C PHE A 130 -1.55 15.52 -16.94
N ARG A 131 -1.08 15.41 -18.15
CA ARG A 131 -1.73 15.94 -19.35
C ARG A 131 -1.45 14.98 -20.49
N GLU A 132 -2.46 14.66 -21.26
CA GLU A 132 -2.26 13.94 -22.51
C GLU A 132 -1.68 14.86 -23.57
N ILE A 133 -0.82 14.33 -24.40
CA ILE A 133 -0.08 15.10 -25.41
C ILE A 133 -0.54 14.72 -26.81
#